data_db7cb3016c701a2a0f9a73ceec172e55
#
_entry.id   db7cb3016c701a2a0f9a73ceec172e55
#
_cell.length_a   1.000
_cell.length_b   1.000
_cell.length_c   1.000
_cell.angle_alpha   90.00
_cell.angle_beta   90.00
_cell.angle_gamma   90.00
#
_symmetry.space_group_name_H-M   'P 1'
#
loop_
_entity.id
_entity.type
_entity.pdbx_description
1 polymer ?
#
loop_
_entity_poly.entity_id
_entity_poly.type
_entity_poly.pdbx_seq_one_letter_code
_entity_poly.pdbx_strand_id
1 'polypeptide(L)'
;MIHAQLTMRSNALEMDTKVDVLLPEDRHTTKDTRGRKYPVLYILHGAKEDNSSWINLSNIFLMCRDLDLIVVMPTTYRGSYVDAVYGQNYYTYISEELPVKMKNIFPISDDPKDTFIMGESMGGYGTMRIALSKPENYAKAVVLSGGNFDPFHSFMTSKLTTGVFGDSETWKNSDNNLVNLVQKLKTSTILPEMQFYCGTEDRAYDSCKEFYEYIKNELPLMKISAKWDSGEHNFFYWNKVIPEALHFFGFEIPQNSVI
;
A
#
# COMPACT_ATOMS: atom_id res chain seq x y z
N MET A 1 -8.65 19.62 -4.88
CA MET A 1 -7.55 18.61 -4.95
C MET A 1 -6.82 18.74 -6.27
N ILE A 2 -5.52 18.77 -6.23
CA ILE A 2 -4.64 18.84 -7.41
C ILE A 2 -4.13 17.42 -7.69
N HIS A 3 -4.14 17.00 -8.96
CA HIS A 3 -3.48 15.78 -9.41
C HIS A 3 -2.17 16.17 -10.11
N ALA A 4 -1.04 15.71 -9.59
CA ALA A 4 0.28 15.91 -10.16
C ALA A 4 0.87 14.58 -10.62
N GLN A 5 1.44 14.56 -11.83
CA GLN A 5 2.19 13.43 -12.36
C GLN A 5 3.67 13.76 -12.37
N LEU A 6 4.46 12.96 -11.71
CA LEU A 6 5.90 13.14 -11.60
C LEU A 6 6.64 12.09 -12.41
N THR A 7 7.67 12.52 -13.10
CA THR A 7 8.75 11.65 -13.58
C THR A 7 10.00 12.00 -12.78
N MET A 8 10.61 11.03 -12.14
CA MET A 8 11.74 11.27 -11.26
C MET A 8 12.78 10.17 -11.36
N ARG A 9 14.07 10.53 -11.25
CA ARG A 9 15.16 9.56 -11.18
C ARG A 9 15.09 8.81 -9.85
N SER A 10 15.14 7.47 -9.90
CA SER A 10 15.34 6.63 -8.73
C SER A 10 16.73 6.03 -8.74
N ASN A 11 17.43 6.14 -7.61
CA ASN A 11 18.73 5.50 -7.42
C ASN A 11 18.58 4.01 -7.12
N ALA A 12 17.56 3.63 -6.35
CA ALA A 12 17.25 2.24 -6.06
C ALA A 12 16.89 1.43 -7.32
N LEU A 13 16.21 2.09 -8.27
CA LEU A 13 15.80 1.47 -9.54
C LEU A 13 16.82 1.70 -10.68
N GLU A 14 17.80 2.59 -10.50
CA GLU A 14 18.78 3.01 -11.53
C GLU A 14 18.14 3.54 -12.83
N MET A 15 16.86 3.98 -12.75
CA MET A 15 16.10 4.49 -13.91
C MET A 15 15.12 5.57 -13.49
N ASP A 16 14.51 6.23 -14.47
CA ASP A 16 13.39 7.14 -14.23
C ASP A 16 12.12 6.34 -13.95
N THR A 17 11.32 6.84 -13.02
CA THR A 17 10.05 6.22 -12.61
C THR A 17 8.95 7.26 -12.52
N LYS A 18 7.70 6.79 -12.49
CA LYS A 18 6.52 7.64 -12.42
C LYS A 18 5.80 7.51 -11.10
N VAL A 19 5.23 8.62 -10.64
CA VAL A 19 4.42 8.70 -9.43
C VAL A 19 3.27 9.65 -9.69
N ASP A 20 2.04 9.23 -9.41
CA ASP A 20 0.89 10.13 -9.32
C ASP A 20 0.71 10.60 -7.88
N VAL A 21 0.42 11.88 -7.71
CA VAL A 21 0.24 12.48 -6.39
C VAL A 21 -1.04 13.31 -6.37
N LEU A 22 -1.89 13.08 -5.37
CA LEU A 22 -3.02 13.94 -5.07
C LEU A 22 -2.64 14.89 -3.92
N LEU A 23 -2.89 16.18 -4.12
CA LEU A 23 -2.55 17.22 -3.16
C LEU A 23 -3.80 17.98 -2.70
N PRO A 24 -3.94 18.24 -1.40
CA PRO A 24 -4.99 19.12 -0.91
C PRO A 24 -4.96 20.48 -1.58
N GLU A 25 -6.12 21.02 -1.88
CA GLU A 25 -6.31 22.34 -2.45
C GLU A 25 -7.37 23.08 -1.66
N ASP A 26 -6.99 24.23 -1.11
CA ASP A 26 -7.97 25.11 -0.50
C ASP A 26 -8.67 25.94 -1.59
N ARG A 27 -9.87 25.51 -1.96
CA ARG A 27 -10.67 26.13 -3.02
C ARG A 27 -11.34 27.42 -2.62
N HIS A 28 -11.45 27.67 -1.31
CA HIS A 28 -12.29 28.72 -0.77
C HIS A 28 -11.52 29.83 -0.06
N THR A 29 -10.20 29.72 0.02
CA THR A 29 -9.39 30.70 0.75
C THR A 29 -8.15 31.10 -0.01
N THR A 30 -7.83 32.39 0.12
CA THR A 30 -6.55 32.97 -0.29
C THR A 30 -5.54 32.95 0.86
N LYS A 31 -5.81 32.19 1.92
CA LYS A 31 -4.90 32.11 3.08
C LYS A 31 -3.59 31.44 2.69
N ASP A 32 -2.53 31.99 3.20
CA ASP A 32 -1.20 31.41 3.09
C ASP A 32 -1.14 30.09 3.89
N THR A 33 -0.90 28.98 3.19
CA THR A 33 -0.76 27.66 3.78
C THR A 33 0.69 27.22 3.93
N ARG A 34 1.65 28.14 3.69
CA ARG A 34 3.09 27.84 3.88
C ARG A 34 3.36 27.37 5.31
N GLY A 35 4.09 26.27 5.41
CA GLY A 35 4.39 25.62 6.69
C GLY A 35 3.35 24.62 7.19
N ARG A 36 2.16 24.52 6.57
CA ARG A 36 1.21 23.45 6.87
C ARG A 36 1.77 22.12 6.39
N LYS A 37 1.70 21.12 7.23
CA LYS A 37 2.05 19.73 6.91
C LYS A 37 0.79 18.88 6.85
N TYR A 38 0.80 17.87 5.99
CA TYR A 38 -0.34 16.98 5.75
C TYR A 38 0.03 15.52 6.00
N PRO A 39 -0.90 14.71 6.48
CA PRO A 39 -0.78 13.27 6.45
C PRO A 39 -0.54 12.75 5.03
N VAL A 40 0.06 11.57 4.91
CA VAL A 40 0.30 10.92 3.63
C VAL A 40 -0.23 9.49 3.61
N LEU A 41 -0.88 9.14 2.50
CA LEU A 41 -1.31 7.79 2.17
C LEU A 41 -0.58 7.29 0.92
N TYR A 42 0.23 6.26 1.07
CA TYR A 42 0.81 5.53 -0.06
C TYR A 42 -0.16 4.47 -0.54
N ILE A 43 -0.50 4.48 -1.85
CA ILE A 43 -1.42 3.50 -2.44
C ILE A 43 -0.68 2.66 -3.48
N LEU A 44 -0.69 1.36 -3.28
CA LEU A 44 0.05 0.38 -4.06
C LEU A 44 -0.87 -0.35 -5.03
N HIS A 45 -0.46 -0.42 -6.31
CA HIS A 45 -1.22 -1.02 -7.40
C HIS A 45 -1.01 -2.53 -7.54
N GLY A 46 -1.89 -3.21 -8.27
CA GLY A 46 -1.82 -4.65 -8.56
C GLY A 46 -0.82 -5.05 -9.65
N ALA A 47 -0.73 -6.37 -9.93
CA ALA A 47 0.34 -6.96 -10.74
C ALA A 47 0.32 -6.60 -12.24
N LYS A 48 -0.78 -6.05 -12.77
CA LYS A 48 -0.93 -5.69 -14.21
C LYS A 48 -1.09 -4.19 -14.42
N GLU A 49 -0.68 -3.41 -13.46
CA GLU A 49 -1.02 -2.03 -13.28
C GLU A 49 0.22 -1.15 -13.10
N ASP A 50 0.01 0.15 -12.96
CA ASP A 50 1.04 1.15 -12.71
C ASP A 50 0.51 2.28 -11.80
N ASN A 51 1.27 3.38 -11.67
CA ASN A 51 0.89 4.56 -10.89
C ASN A 51 -0.50 5.14 -11.24
N SER A 52 -0.94 5.01 -12.48
CA SER A 52 -2.18 5.63 -12.97
C SER A 52 -3.45 4.82 -12.66
N SER A 53 -3.32 3.56 -12.25
CA SER A 53 -4.44 2.63 -12.15
C SER A 53 -5.48 3.08 -11.13
N TRP A 54 -5.04 3.56 -9.97
CA TRP A 54 -5.95 4.06 -8.94
C TRP A 54 -6.72 5.31 -9.38
N ILE A 55 -6.10 6.19 -10.18
CA ILE A 55 -6.78 7.37 -10.75
C ILE A 55 -7.79 6.95 -11.81
N ASN A 56 -7.42 6.01 -12.69
CA ASN A 56 -8.23 5.67 -13.86
C ASN A 56 -9.36 4.67 -13.58
N LEU A 57 -9.16 3.78 -12.58
CA LEU A 57 -10.06 2.65 -12.32
C LEU A 57 -10.85 2.81 -11.02
N SER A 58 -10.51 3.81 -10.18
CA SER A 58 -11.16 4.00 -8.90
C SER A 58 -11.74 5.39 -8.71
N ASN A 59 -12.54 5.52 -7.65
CA ASN A 59 -13.10 6.80 -7.21
C ASN A 59 -12.18 7.55 -6.22
N ILE A 60 -10.91 7.17 -6.09
CA ILE A 60 -10.01 7.70 -5.06
C ILE A 60 -9.87 9.23 -5.15
N PHE A 61 -9.76 9.79 -6.36
CA PHE A 61 -9.69 11.24 -6.54
C PHE A 61 -10.92 11.96 -5.96
N LEU A 62 -12.11 11.43 -6.26
CA LEU A 62 -13.36 12.01 -5.77
C LEU A 62 -13.48 11.87 -4.25
N MET A 63 -13.15 10.71 -3.72
CA MET A 63 -13.21 10.42 -2.28
C MET A 63 -12.22 11.26 -1.45
N CYS A 64 -11.06 11.55 -2.01
CA CYS A 64 -10.02 12.35 -1.32
C CYS A 64 -10.15 13.86 -1.57
N ARG A 65 -11.03 14.29 -2.49
CA ARG A 65 -11.08 15.68 -3.02
C ARG A 65 -11.08 16.78 -1.97
N ASP A 66 -11.80 16.57 -0.89
CA ASP A 66 -12.00 17.57 0.17
C ASP A 66 -11.30 17.18 1.48
N LEU A 67 -10.36 16.23 1.43
CA LEU A 67 -9.57 15.79 2.56
C LEU A 67 -8.23 16.53 2.65
N ASP A 68 -7.78 16.78 3.86
CA ASP A 68 -6.43 17.26 4.17
C ASP A 68 -5.43 16.08 4.15
N LEU A 69 -5.27 15.45 3.00
CA LEU A 69 -4.48 14.23 2.81
C LEU A 69 -3.69 14.31 1.50
N ILE A 70 -2.40 14.01 1.56
CA ILE A 70 -1.58 13.77 0.37
C ILE A 70 -1.66 12.28 0.04
N VAL A 71 -1.98 11.93 -1.22
CA VAL A 71 -1.99 10.55 -1.68
C VAL A 71 -0.86 10.35 -2.68
N VAL A 72 -0.04 9.33 -2.50
CA VAL A 72 1.12 9.00 -3.34
C VAL A 72 0.93 7.63 -3.96
N MET A 73 0.90 7.55 -5.27
CA MET A 73 0.68 6.33 -6.05
C MET A 73 1.91 6.06 -6.94
N PRO A 74 2.88 5.28 -6.45
CA PRO A 74 4.08 4.93 -7.21
C PRO A 74 3.84 3.78 -8.19
N THR A 75 4.74 3.60 -9.16
CA THR A 75 4.77 2.42 -10.02
C THR A 75 5.86 1.44 -9.62
N THR A 76 5.54 0.15 -9.64
CA THR A 76 6.47 -0.97 -9.45
C THR A 76 6.29 -2.05 -10.51
N TYR A 77 5.37 -1.81 -11.47
CA TYR A 77 4.99 -2.79 -12.48
C TYR A 77 4.73 -4.17 -11.87
N ARG A 78 5.52 -5.19 -12.23
CA ARG A 78 5.40 -6.56 -11.72
C ARG A 78 6.49 -6.95 -10.70
N GLY A 79 7.12 -5.95 -10.05
CA GLY A 79 8.22 -6.15 -9.12
C GLY A 79 7.81 -6.59 -7.70
N SER A 80 6.52 -6.82 -7.45
CA SER A 80 5.98 -7.38 -6.20
C SER A 80 6.41 -6.63 -4.93
N TYR A 81 6.84 -5.37 -5.04
CA TYR A 81 7.30 -4.57 -3.90
C TYR A 81 8.46 -5.20 -3.11
N VAL A 82 9.32 -5.93 -3.81
CA VAL A 82 10.52 -6.56 -3.26
C VAL A 82 11.77 -6.10 -4.02
N ASP A 83 12.93 -6.23 -3.42
CA ASP A 83 14.19 -6.11 -4.14
C ASP A 83 14.42 -7.43 -4.86
N ALA A 84 14.34 -7.38 -6.19
CA ALA A 84 14.40 -8.57 -7.03
C ALA A 84 15.81 -9.17 -7.05
N VAL A 85 15.89 -10.48 -7.04
CA VAL A 85 17.19 -11.18 -7.14
C VAL A 85 17.87 -10.87 -8.47
N TYR A 86 17.09 -10.81 -9.56
CA TYR A 86 17.54 -10.41 -10.89
C TYR A 86 16.59 -9.34 -11.45
N GLY A 87 16.72 -8.09 -10.98
CA GLY A 87 15.85 -7.01 -11.41
C GLY A 87 16.00 -5.75 -10.57
N GLN A 88 14.91 -5.02 -10.40
CA GLN A 88 14.90 -3.73 -9.74
C GLN A 88 14.64 -3.84 -8.24
N ASN A 89 15.18 -2.90 -7.46
CA ASN A 89 15.04 -2.83 -6.01
C ASN A 89 13.77 -2.06 -5.59
N TYR A 90 12.60 -2.65 -5.87
CA TYR A 90 11.32 -1.97 -5.63
C TYR A 90 10.98 -1.85 -4.14
N TYR A 91 11.43 -2.77 -3.28
CA TYR A 91 11.24 -2.62 -1.84
C TYR A 91 12.02 -1.40 -1.32
N THR A 92 13.30 -1.31 -1.63
CA THR A 92 14.16 -0.17 -1.27
C THR A 92 13.60 1.14 -1.82
N TYR A 93 13.13 1.14 -3.08
CA TYR A 93 12.53 2.31 -3.69
C TYR A 93 11.29 2.79 -2.90
N ILE A 94 10.31 1.90 -2.65
CA ILE A 94 9.03 2.29 -2.04
C ILE A 94 9.17 2.58 -0.54
N SER A 95 9.96 1.78 0.19
CA SER A 95 10.02 1.87 1.66
C SER A 95 11.08 2.84 2.19
N GLU A 96 12.05 3.23 1.38
CA GLU A 96 13.18 4.09 1.80
C GLU A 96 13.33 5.33 0.94
N GLU A 97 13.54 5.19 -0.38
CA GLU A 97 13.85 6.31 -1.25
C GLU A 97 12.63 7.23 -1.49
N LEU A 98 11.49 6.65 -1.85
CA LEU A 98 10.28 7.40 -2.21
C LEU A 98 9.78 8.28 -1.06
N PRO A 99 9.65 7.79 0.19
CA PRO A 99 9.19 8.62 1.30
C PRO A 99 10.08 9.85 1.54
N VAL A 100 11.38 9.70 1.45
CA VAL A 100 12.33 10.82 1.59
C VAL A 100 12.15 11.82 0.45
N LYS A 101 12.05 11.36 -0.79
CA LYS A 101 11.85 12.24 -1.95
C LYS A 101 10.51 12.99 -1.86
N MET A 102 9.44 12.30 -1.47
CA MET A 102 8.11 12.93 -1.35
C MET A 102 8.08 13.99 -0.25
N LYS A 103 8.71 13.74 0.91
CA LYS A 103 8.86 14.74 1.99
C LYS A 103 9.68 15.97 1.58
N ASN A 104 10.67 15.80 0.71
CA ASN A 104 11.47 16.90 0.20
C ASN A 104 10.74 17.77 -0.83
N ILE A 105 9.75 17.21 -1.53
CA ILE A 105 9.01 17.90 -2.60
C ILE A 105 7.69 18.49 -2.06
N PHE A 106 7.00 17.74 -1.20
CA PHE A 106 5.66 18.06 -0.73
C PHE A 106 5.62 18.30 0.78
N PRO A 107 4.66 19.07 1.27
CA PRO A 107 4.50 19.39 2.70
C PRO A 107 3.92 18.21 3.50
N ILE A 108 4.59 17.07 3.46
CA ILE A 108 4.21 15.86 4.20
C ILE A 108 4.64 15.97 5.66
N SER A 109 3.80 15.49 6.59
CA SER A 109 4.11 15.41 8.01
C SER A 109 5.33 14.52 8.26
N ASP A 110 6.12 14.89 9.25
CA ASP A 110 7.28 14.10 9.70
C ASP A 110 6.89 13.07 10.78
N ASP A 111 5.68 13.19 11.34
CA ASP A 111 5.18 12.25 12.36
C ASP A 111 4.75 10.93 11.68
N PRO A 112 5.31 9.77 12.09
CA PRO A 112 4.88 8.47 11.58
C PRO A 112 3.39 8.16 11.80
N LYS A 113 2.75 8.83 12.80
CA LYS A 113 1.31 8.70 13.05
C LYS A 113 0.44 9.22 11.92
N ASP A 114 1.00 10.08 11.07
CA ASP A 114 0.37 10.67 9.91
C ASP A 114 0.74 9.92 8.59
N THR A 115 1.37 8.76 8.69
CA THR A 115 1.80 7.98 7.52
C THR A 115 0.99 6.68 7.44
N PHE A 116 0.34 6.51 6.28
CA PHE A 116 -0.56 5.39 6.00
C PHE A 116 -0.15 4.69 4.72
N ILE A 117 -0.51 3.41 4.60
CA ILE A 117 -0.26 2.62 3.40
C ILE A 117 -1.44 1.71 3.11
N MET A 118 -1.82 1.60 1.84
CA MET A 118 -2.80 0.61 1.39
C MET A 118 -2.45 0.08 -0.01
N GLY A 119 -3.04 -1.03 -0.38
CA GLY A 119 -2.88 -1.57 -1.72
C GLY A 119 -3.79 -2.76 -1.97
N GLU A 120 -4.01 -3.05 -3.26
CA GLU A 120 -4.83 -4.16 -3.69
C GLU A 120 -3.99 -5.27 -4.34
N SER A 121 -4.41 -6.53 -4.20
CA SER A 121 -3.77 -7.68 -4.86
C SER A 121 -2.28 -7.78 -4.55
N MET A 122 -1.41 -7.65 -5.55
CA MET A 122 0.05 -7.53 -5.39
C MET A 122 0.42 -6.33 -4.49
N GLY A 123 -0.30 -5.21 -4.60
CA GLY A 123 -0.13 -4.06 -3.71
C GLY A 123 -0.57 -4.35 -2.28
N GLY A 124 -1.57 -5.22 -2.08
CA GLY A 124 -1.96 -5.72 -0.75
C GLY A 124 -0.84 -6.54 -0.09
N TYR A 125 -0.19 -7.41 -0.85
CA TYR A 125 1.04 -8.07 -0.41
C TYR A 125 2.15 -7.05 -0.10
N GLY A 126 2.37 -6.08 -1.00
CA GLY A 126 3.35 -5.01 -0.81
C GLY A 126 3.10 -4.18 0.44
N THR A 127 1.83 -3.87 0.72
CA THR A 127 1.41 -3.18 1.94
C THR A 127 1.84 -3.93 3.20
N MET A 128 1.57 -5.22 3.27
CA MET A 128 1.99 -6.07 4.40
C MET A 128 3.51 -6.18 4.46
N ARG A 129 4.18 -6.43 3.32
CA ARG A 129 5.64 -6.54 3.23
C ARG A 129 6.34 -5.31 3.79
N ILE A 130 5.83 -4.11 3.48
CA ILE A 130 6.42 -2.84 3.90
C ILE A 130 6.05 -2.50 5.34
N ALA A 131 4.76 -2.55 5.70
CA ALA A 131 4.31 -2.18 7.04
C ALA A 131 4.82 -3.11 8.14
N LEU A 132 4.95 -4.43 7.86
CA LEU A 132 5.53 -5.37 8.81
C LEU A 132 7.05 -5.30 8.91
N SER A 133 7.74 -4.81 7.86
CA SER A 133 9.19 -4.64 7.89
C SER A 133 9.65 -3.37 8.60
N LYS A 134 8.82 -2.32 8.53
CA LYS A 134 9.11 -0.98 9.05
C LYS A 134 7.91 -0.46 9.85
N PRO A 135 7.52 -1.18 10.91
CA PRO A 135 6.31 -0.86 11.68
C PRO A 135 6.36 0.52 12.33
N GLU A 136 7.56 1.06 12.56
CA GLU A 136 7.78 2.39 13.12
C GLU A 136 7.43 3.53 12.16
N ASN A 137 7.33 3.25 10.87
CA ASN A 137 7.09 4.27 9.83
C ASN A 137 5.61 4.41 9.45
N TYR A 138 4.76 3.47 9.82
CA TYR A 138 3.36 3.43 9.40
C TYR A 138 2.42 3.25 10.58
N ALA A 139 1.53 4.23 10.79
CA ALA A 139 0.51 4.14 11.84
C ALA A 139 -0.53 3.06 11.53
N LYS A 140 -1.01 3.06 10.29
CA LYS A 140 -2.08 2.16 9.85
C LYS A 140 -1.84 1.66 8.44
N ALA A 141 -2.29 0.43 8.17
CA ALA A 141 -2.21 -0.21 6.88
C ALA A 141 -3.55 -0.86 6.49
N VAL A 142 -3.93 -0.76 5.20
CA VAL A 142 -5.14 -1.41 4.67
C VAL A 142 -4.76 -2.37 3.55
N VAL A 143 -5.15 -3.61 3.70
CA VAL A 143 -4.89 -4.70 2.76
C VAL A 143 -6.17 -5.03 2.00
N LEU A 144 -6.17 -4.82 0.68
CA LEU A 144 -7.29 -5.14 -0.20
C LEU A 144 -6.94 -6.39 -1.00
N SER A 145 -7.67 -7.49 -0.79
CA SER A 145 -7.50 -8.74 -1.56
C SER A 145 -6.04 -9.23 -1.63
N GLY A 146 -5.29 -9.08 -0.54
CA GLY A 146 -3.87 -9.46 -0.43
C GLY A 146 -3.65 -10.53 0.63
N GLY A 147 -2.67 -11.42 0.42
CA GLY A 147 -2.28 -12.47 1.35
C GLY A 147 -0.79 -12.81 1.23
N ASN A 148 -0.31 -13.72 2.06
CA ASN A 148 1.01 -14.32 1.89
C ASN A 148 0.90 -15.45 0.89
N PHE A 149 1.10 -15.16 -0.40
CA PHE A 149 1.04 -16.18 -1.45
C PHE A 149 2.41 -16.81 -1.68
N ASP A 150 2.42 -18.11 -1.95
CA ASP A 150 3.61 -18.80 -2.43
C ASP A 150 3.81 -18.49 -3.93
N PRO A 151 4.86 -17.74 -4.32
CA PRO A 151 5.06 -17.34 -5.71
C PRO A 151 5.36 -18.53 -6.65
N PHE A 152 5.78 -19.68 -6.09
CA PHE A 152 6.09 -20.90 -6.86
C PHE A 152 4.86 -21.76 -7.14
N HIS A 153 3.76 -21.55 -6.40
CA HIS A 153 2.45 -22.17 -6.64
C HIS A 153 1.41 -21.19 -7.18
N SER A 154 1.83 -19.97 -7.55
CA SER A 154 0.96 -18.94 -8.08
C SER A 154 0.86 -18.99 -9.60
N PHE A 155 0.00 -18.11 -10.13
CA PHE A 155 -0.17 -17.90 -11.59
C PHE A 155 0.99 -17.15 -12.26
N MET A 156 2.04 -16.80 -11.54
CA MET A 156 3.22 -16.15 -12.10
C MET A 156 4.00 -17.13 -12.99
N THR A 157 4.58 -16.63 -14.07
CA THR A 157 5.47 -17.45 -14.90
C THR A 157 6.76 -17.77 -14.14
N SER A 158 7.31 -18.95 -14.34
CA SER A 158 8.53 -19.38 -13.65
C SER A 158 9.71 -18.40 -13.82
N LYS A 159 9.86 -17.78 -14.99
CA LYS A 159 10.91 -16.76 -15.25
C LYS A 159 10.74 -15.51 -14.39
N LEU A 160 9.49 -15.00 -14.27
CA LEU A 160 9.21 -13.83 -13.44
C LEU A 160 9.42 -14.15 -11.97
N THR A 161 8.89 -15.30 -11.51
CA THR A 161 9.03 -15.76 -10.14
C THR A 161 10.52 -15.88 -9.75
N THR A 162 11.32 -16.58 -10.56
CA THR A 162 12.75 -16.74 -10.32
C THR A 162 13.49 -15.40 -10.38
N GLY A 163 13.13 -14.53 -11.32
CA GLY A 163 13.75 -13.21 -11.44
C GLY A 163 13.51 -12.33 -10.20
N VAL A 164 12.31 -12.36 -9.67
CA VAL A 164 11.92 -11.53 -8.51
C VAL A 164 12.36 -12.17 -7.19
N PHE A 165 12.06 -13.45 -6.96
CA PHE A 165 12.19 -14.10 -5.66
C PHE A 165 13.37 -15.08 -5.54
N GLY A 166 14.10 -15.34 -6.63
CA GLY A 166 15.11 -16.38 -6.68
C GLY A 166 14.51 -17.78 -6.80
N ASP A 167 15.07 -18.74 -6.10
CA ASP A 167 14.47 -20.07 -5.95
C ASP A 167 13.56 -20.18 -4.73
N SER A 168 12.88 -21.31 -4.59
CA SER A 168 11.94 -21.56 -3.49
C SER A 168 12.61 -21.50 -2.11
N GLU A 169 13.86 -21.92 -2.00
CA GLU A 169 14.60 -21.89 -0.74
C GLU A 169 14.98 -20.45 -0.35
N THR A 170 15.48 -19.69 -1.33
CA THR A 170 15.78 -18.25 -1.16
C THR A 170 14.54 -17.50 -0.68
N TRP A 171 13.39 -17.69 -1.34
CA TRP A 171 12.14 -17.04 -0.91
C TRP A 171 11.72 -17.48 0.49
N LYS A 172 11.70 -18.79 0.80
CA LYS A 172 11.27 -19.30 2.10
C LYS A 172 12.07 -18.73 3.26
N ASN A 173 13.35 -18.47 3.05
CA ASN A 173 14.26 -17.95 4.09
C ASN A 173 14.35 -16.42 4.10
N SER A 174 13.68 -15.72 3.18
CA SER A 174 13.70 -14.26 3.07
C SER A 174 12.48 -13.62 3.75
N ASP A 175 12.56 -12.30 3.94
CA ASP A 175 11.43 -11.47 4.38
C ASP A 175 10.30 -11.34 3.35
N ASN A 176 10.54 -11.81 2.13
CA ASN A 176 9.52 -11.86 1.08
C ASN A 176 8.50 -12.97 1.35
N ASN A 177 8.82 -13.95 2.20
CA ASN A 177 7.84 -14.79 2.87
C ASN A 177 7.38 -14.06 4.14
N LEU A 178 6.18 -13.50 4.11
CA LEU A 178 5.67 -12.64 5.19
C LEU A 178 5.54 -13.35 6.54
N VAL A 179 5.50 -14.68 6.56
CA VAL A 179 5.58 -15.49 7.79
C VAL A 179 6.83 -15.13 8.59
N ASN A 180 7.98 -14.95 7.91
CA ASN A 180 9.24 -14.61 8.58
C ASN A 180 9.19 -13.22 9.24
N LEU A 181 8.50 -12.25 8.60
CA LEU A 181 8.30 -10.92 9.21
C LEU A 181 7.43 -10.99 10.45
N VAL A 182 6.32 -11.73 10.38
CA VAL A 182 5.43 -11.93 11.54
C VAL A 182 6.21 -12.55 12.70
N GLN A 183 7.05 -13.57 12.45
CA GLN A 183 7.85 -14.19 13.50
C GLN A 183 8.86 -13.21 14.13
N LYS A 184 9.48 -12.33 13.33
CA LYS A 184 10.39 -11.29 13.84
C LYS A 184 9.68 -10.28 14.74
N LEU A 185 8.41 -9.98 14.46
CA LEU A 185 7.62 -9.01 15.19
C LEU A 185 7.08 -9.50 16.54
N LYS A 186 7.20 -10.79 16.87
CA LYS A 186 6.75 -11.32 18.17
C LYS A 186 7.37 -10.66 19.39
N THR A 187 8.55 -10.12 19.24
CA THR A 187 9.27 -9.41 20.30
C THR A 187 9.21 -7.89 20.15
N SER A 188 8.52 -7.39 19.13
CA SER A 188 8.39 -5.96 18.87
C SER A 188 7.34 -5.33 19.79
N THR A 189 7.63 -4.12 20.27
CA THR A 189 6.67 -3.26 20.96
C THR A 189 5.97 -2.28 20.02
N ILE A 190 6.44 -2.19 18.77
CA ILE A 190 5.89 -1.31 17.74
C ILE A 190 5.25 -2.19 16.68
N LEU A 191 3.94 -2.06 16.52
CA LEU A 191 3.13 -2.80 15.56
C LEU A 191 2.18 -1.83 14.87
N PRO A 192 2.04 -1.88 13.53
CA PRO A 192 1.05 -1.07 12.83
C PRO A 192 -0.37 -1.57 13.14
N GLU A 193 -1.35 -0.69 13.06
CA GLU A 193 -2.75 -1.10 13.06
C GLU A 193 -3.13 -1.51 11.63
N MET A 194 -3.77 -2.68 11.44
CA MET A 194 -4.08 -3.19 10.10
C MET A 194 -5.55 -3.54 9.92
N GLN A 195 -6.08 -3.24 8.73
CA GLN A 195 -7.42 -3.66 8.33
C GLN A 195 -7.39 -4.39 6.99
N PHE A 196 -8.12 -5.51 6.91
CA PHE A 196 -8.21 -6.37 5.74
C PHE A 196 -9.60 -6.30 5.12
N TYR A 197 -9.65 -6.25 3.79
CA TYR A 197 -10.87 -6.37 3.01
C TYR A 197 -10.65 -7.37 1.88
N CYS A 198 -11.56 -8.31 1.74
CA CYS A 198 -11.58 -9.22 0.60
C CYS A 198 -12.99 -9.70 0.32
N GLY A 199 -13.34 -9.75 -0.97
CA GLY A 199 -14.62 -10.29 -1.40
C GLY A 199 -14.67 -11.81 -1.21
N THR A 200 -15.84 -12.36 -0.88
CA THR A 200 -16.02 -13.80 -0.68
C THR A 200 -15.92 -14.61 -1.97
N GLU A 201 -16.13 -13.97 -3.13
CA GLU A 201 -15.97 -14.54 -4.48
C GLU A 201 -14.59 -14.23 -5.08
N ASP A 202 -13.72 -13.56 -4.32
CA ASP A 202 -12.36 -13.23 -4.76
C ASP A 202 -11.46 -14.47 -4.72
N ARG A 203 -10.69 -14.68 -5.79
CA ARG A 203 -9.69 -15.75 -5.86
C ARG A 203 -8.61 -15.69 -4.77
N ALA A 204 -8.39 -14.51 -4.18
CA ALA A 204 -7.44 -14.30 -3.08
C ALA A 204 -8.07 -14.50 -1.69
N TYR A 205 -9.37 -14.80 -1.61
CA TYR A 205 -10.11 -14.84 -0.35
C TYR A 205 -9.47 -15.79 0.67
N ASP A 206 -9.22 -17.04 0.28
CA ASP A 206 -8.68 -18.04 1.18
C ASP A 206 -7.30 -17.64 1.70
N SER A 207 -6.39 -17.23 0.81
CA SER A 207 -5.02 -16.82 1.21
C SER A 207 -5.01 -15.53 2.03
N CYS A 208 -5.92 -14.60 1.75
CA CYS A 208 -6.08 -13.37 2.51
C CYS A 208 -6.56 -13.66 3.94
N LYS A 209 -7.61 -14.48 4.06
CA LYS A 209 -8.20 -14.88 5.35
C LYS A 209 -7.25 -15.73 6.18
N GLU A 210 -6.59 -16.71 5.56
CA GLU A 210 -5.61 -17.58 6.23
C GLU A 210 -4.46 -16.74 6.82
N PHE A 211 -3.92 -15.79 6.05
CA PHE A 211 -2.84 -14.96 6.54
C PHE A 211 -3.29 -13.94 7.60
N TYR A 212 -4.50 -13.40 7.50
CA TYR A 212 -5.11 -12.59 8.54
C TYR A 212 -5.20 -13.36 9.86
N GLU A 213 -5.74 -14.58 9.85
CA GLU A 213 -5.85 -15.41 11.06
C GLU A 213 -4.47 -15.78 11.61
N TYR A 214 -3.50 -16.03 10.73
CA TYR A 214 -2.11 -16.28 11.13
C TYR A 214 -1.52 -15.07 11.89
N ILE A 215 -1.61 -13.85 11.35
CA ILE A 215 -1.15 -12.64 12.04
C ILE A 215 -1.84 -12.48 13.40
N LYS A 216 -3.16 -12.62 13.44
CA LYS A 216 -3.97 -12.47 14.66
C LYS A 216 -3.55 -13.43 15.76
N ASN A 217 -3.21 -14.66 15.39
CA ASN A 217 -2.78 -15.68 16.34
C ASN A 217 -1.33 -15.46 16.82
N GLU A 218 -0.44 -15.09 15.93
CA GLU A 218 0.99 -14.94 16.22
C GLU A 218 1.36 -13.60 16.87
N LEU A 219 0.57 -12.53 16.61
CA LEU A 219 0.75 -11.18 17.13
C LEU A 219 -0.51 -10.69 17.88
N PRO A 220 -0.85 -11.30 19.02
CA PRO A 220 -2.13 -11.02 19.71
C PRO A 220 -2.26 -9.59 20.24
N LEU A 221 -1.17 -8.83 20.32
CA LEU A 221 -1.17 -7.41 20.71
C LEU A 221 -1.37 -6.46 19.52
N MET A 222 -1.28 -6.98 18.30
CA MET A 222 -1.48 -6.17 17.09
C MET A 222 -2.97 -5.86 16.92
N LYS A 223 -3.30 -4.61 16.70
CA LYS A 223 -4.66 -4.21 16.35
C LYS A 223 -4.91 -4.58 14.89
N ILE A 224 -5.69 -5.63 14.69
CA ILE A 224 -6.03 -6.15 13.37
C ILE A 224 -7.53 -6.41 13.28
N SER A 225 -8.12 -6.01 12.15
CA SER A 225 -9.54 -6.26 11.85
C SER A 225 -9.71 -6.68 10.40
N ALA A 226 -10.83 -7.33 10.09
CA ALA A 226 -11.13 -7.75 8.73
C ALA A 226 -12.62 -7.62 8.43
N LYS A 227 -12.94 -7.37 7.15
CA LYS A 227 -14.28 -7.45 6.60
C LYS A 227 -14.27 -8.36 5.38
N TRP A 228 -15.13 -9.35 5.43
CA TRP A 228 -15.36 -10.34 4.38
C TRP A 228 -16.81 -10.20 3.92
N ASP A 229 -17.03 -9.68 2.72
CA ASP A 229 -18.36 -9.49 2.17
C ASP A 229 -18.38 -9.82 0.66
N SER A 230 -19.56 -9.83 0.04
CA SER A 230 -19.70 -10.18 -1.37
C SER A 230 -18.92 -9.23 -2.27
N GLY A 231 -18.10 -9.81 -3.16
CA GLY A 231 -17.28 -9.11 -4.12
C GLY A 231 -16.21 -9.99 -4.76
N GLU A 232 -15.71 -9.57 -5.90
CA GLU A 232 -14.71 -10.24 -6.70
C GLU A 232 -13.37 -9.48 -6.68
N HIS A 233 -12.32 -10.07 -7.30
CA HIS A 233 -10.99 -9.50 -7.43
C HIS A 233 -10.92 -8.38 -8.47
N ASN A 234 -11.57 -7.23 -8.21
CA ASN A 234 -11.64 -6.12 -9.16
C ASN A 234 -11.93 -4.78 -8.47
N PHE A 235 -11.79 -3.69 -9.26
CA PHE A 235 -12.04 -2.33 -8.78
C PHE A 235 -13.52 -2.05 -8.43
N PHE A 236 -14.48 -2.85 -8.82
CA PHE A 236 -15.87 -2.69 -8.35
C PHE A 236 -15.95 -2.97 -6.85
N TYR A 237 -15.28 -4.03 -6.39
CA TYR A 237 -15.19 -4.32 -4.97
C TYR A 237 -14.31 -3.31 -4.22
N TRP A 238 -13.12 -3.01 -4.71
CA TRP A 238 -12.20 -2.10 -4.04
C TRP A 238 -12.77 -0.68 -3.94
N ASN A 239 -13.47 -0.17 -4.95
CA ASN A 239 -14.20 1.10 -4.88
C ASN A 239 -15.26 1.13 -3.78
N LYS A 240 -15.95 0.02 -3.55
CA LYS A 240 -16.96 -0.12 -2.50
C LYS A 240 -16.37 0.08 -1.11
N VAL A 241 -15.13 -0.37 -0.88
CA VAL A 241 -14.48 -0.35 0.44
C VAL A 241 -13.56 0.85 0.69
N ILE A 242 -13.23 1.66 -0.33
CA ILE A 242 -12.41 2.89 -0.16
C ILE A 242 -12.96 3.80 0.95
N PRO A 243 -14.27 4.11 1.06
CA PRO A 243 -14.77 4.98 2.11
C PRO A 243 -14.47 4.45 3.52
N GLU A 244 -14.62 3.15 3.73
CA GLU A 244 -14.34 2.51 5.00
C GLU A 244 -12.83 2.50 5.30
N ALA A 245 -11.98 2.29 4.29
CA ALA A 245 -10.53 2.37 4.42
C ALA A 245 -10.07 3.79 4.81
N LEU A 246 -10.64 4.83 4.19
CA LEU A 246 -10.35 6.22 4.54
C LEU A 246 -10.84 6.55 5.97
N HIS A 247 -12.02 6.07 6.36
CA HIS A 247 -12.51 6.20 7.74
C HIS A 247 -11.57 5.49 8.73
N PHE A 248 -11.10 4.30 8.43
CA PHE A 248 -10.12 3.60 9.26
C PHE A 248 -8.83 4.40 9.44
N PHE A 249 -8.36 5.11 8.42
CA PHE A 249 -7.21 6.03 8.54
C PHE A 249 -7.54 7.29 9.37
N GLY A 250 -8.79 7.57 9.63
CA GLY A 250 -9.25 8.73 10.42
C GLY A 250 -9.78 9.88 9.56
N PHE A 251 -10.10 9.62 8.29
CA PHE A 251 -10.66 10.63 7.38
C PHE A 251 -12.16 10.41 7.19
N GLU A 252 -12.93 11.48 7.40
CA GLU A 252 -14.38 11.49 7.13
C GLU A 252 -14.62 12.10 5.75
N ILE A 253 -15.26 11.35 4.86
CA ILE A 253 -15.66 11.86 3.55
C ILE A 253 -16.90 12.73 3.74
N PRO A 254 -16.85 14.03 3.41
CA PRO A 254 -18.02 14.89 3.55
C PRO A 254 -19.18 14.38 2.69
N GLN A 255 -20.38 14.21 3.29
CA GLN A 255 -21.57 13.69 2.60
C GLN A 255 -22.00 14.53 1.38
N ASN A 256 -21.59 15.79 1.32
CA ASN A 256 -21.89 16.72 0.22
C ASN A 256 -20.76 16.79 -0.85
N SER A 257 -19.71 15.98 -0.75
CA SER A 257 -18.60 15.99 -1.71
C SER A 257 -18.91 15.26 -3.03
N VAL A 258 -20.12 14.74 -3.18
CA VAL A 258 -20.55 13.88 -4.31
C VAL A 258 -21.28 14.66 -5.40
N ILE A 259 -21.04 15.97 -5.53
CA ILE A 259 -21.60 16.74 -6.65
C ILE A 259 -20.52 17.54 -7.35
#